data_a80c90eb1ea5d3f4fddaa06d4acf988a
#
_entry.id   a80c90eb1ea5d3f4fddaa06d4acf988a
#
_cell.length_a   1.000
_cell.length_b   1.000
_cell.length_c   1.000
_cell.angle_alpha   90.00
_cell.angle_beta   90.00
_cell.angle_gamma   90.00
#
_symmetry.space_group_name_H-M   'P 1'
#
loop_
_entity.id
_entity.type
_entity.pdbx_description
1 polymer ?
#
loop_
_entity_poly.entity_id
_entity_poly.type
_entity_poly.pdbx_seq_one_letter_code
_entity_poly.pdbx_strand_id
1 'polypeptide(L)'
;MTQEQIYQNIARRTGGDIYIGVVGPVRTGKSTFIKRFSELLLLPHIQNEAQRARANDELPQSAAGRTIMTTEPKFIPEKAVNIELSGGGSFRARLIDCVGYMVDGALGHEEQDAPRLVKSPWFDHEVPFDLAAETGTRRVIREHATVGVVVTTDGSVADLPRENYCEAERRIIAELEAIGKPYVILLNCTDPDSDAAHQLAAQLQDTYQRAVVPINCVAMTAEELDGILQRLLYEFPIREIAVQMPSWVMMLEPGHWLQSAVYTAMLKFAGSVHKMADIAGKNLPLECEYITKTILTGMDLASGSVHITAMIAPDIFYKILGEQTGLSIVDEASLLPCVVSLAKAKRAYDKIKSALDQVEATGYGIVMPGIEELTLEVPEIVRQ
;
A
#
# COMPACT_ATOMS: atom_id res chain seq x y z
N MET A 1 5.20 -3.62 14.53
CA MET A 1 5.44 -4.94 13.89
C MET A 1 6.73 -5.52 14.44
N THR A 2 6.82 -6.86 14.57
CA THR A 2 8.10 -7.51 14.88
C THR A 2 9.01 -7.52 13.64
N GLN A 3 10.33 -7.65 13.83
CA GLN A 3 11.30 -7.77 12.76
C GLN A 3 10.92 -8.89 11.77
N GLU A 4 10.54 -10.06 12.30
CA GLU A 4 10.08 -11.20 11.51
C GLU A 4 8.86 -10.86 10.61
N GLN A 5 7.88 -10.14 11.15
CA GLN A 5 6.72 -9.70 10.38
C GLN A 5 7.09 -8.71 9.28
N ILE A 6 8.05 -7.81 9.54
CA ILE A 6 8.56 -6.88 8.52
C ILE A 6 9.17 -7.65 7.37
N TYR A 7 10.04 -8.60 7.65
CA TYR A 7 10.75 -9.39 6.64
C TYR A 7 9.79 -10.30 5.85
N GLN A 8 8.82 -10.96 6.50
CA GLN A 8 7.79 -11.75 5.83
C GLN A 8 6.94 -10.90 4.87
N ASN A 9 6.56 -9.69 5.31
CA ASN A 9 5.80 -8.77 4.46
C ASN A 9 6.63 -8.31 3.26
N ILE A 10 7.91 -8.00 3.45
CA ILE A 10 8.84 -7.66 2.36
C ILE A 10 8.95 -8.82 1.38
N ALA A 11 9.21 -10.03 1.86
CA ALA A 11 9.35 -11.21 1.03
C ALA A 11 8.14 -11.44 0.13
N ARG A 12 6.94 -11.39 0.71
CA ARG A 12 5.68 -11.55 -0.04
C ARG A 12 5.42 -10.40 -1.00
N ARG A 13 5.69 -9.17 -0.56
CA ARG A 13 5.43 -7.96 -1.34
C ARG A 13 6.30 -7.86 -2.58
N THR A 14 7.54 -8.30 -2.48
CA THR A 14 8.54 -8.21 -3.55
C THR A 14 8.69 -9.49 -4.38
N GLY A 15 7.91 -10.53 -4.06
CA GLY A 15 8.03 -11.83 -4.72
C GLY A 15 9.32 -12.58 -4.39
N GLY A 16 9.91 -12.32 -3.23
CA GLY A 16 11.11 -12.96 -2.72
C GLY A 16 12.42 -12.26 -3.07
N ASP A 17 12.39 -11.14 -3.81
CA ASP A 17 13.60 -10.38 -4.18
C ASP A 17 13.43 -8.90 -3.83
N ILE A 18 14.27 -8.39 -2.94
CA ILE A 18 14.36 -6.96 -2.65
C ILE A 18 15.70 -6.39 -3.10
N TYR A 19 15.66 -5.54 -4.11
CA TYR A 19 16.81 -4.82 -4.62
C TYR A 19 16.62 -3.34 -4.33
N ILE A 20 17.42 -2.82 -3.40
CA ILE A 20 17.28 -1.47 -2.86
C ILE A 20 18.20 -0.53 -3.61
N GLY A 21 17.65 0.34 -4.44
CA GLY A 21 18.40 1.40 -5.11
C GLY A 21 18.66 2.56 -4.14
N VAL A 22 19.92 2.79 -3.78
CA VAL A 22 20.32 3.90 -2.90
C VAL A 22 20.71 5.09 -3.76
N VAL A 23 19.91 6.13 -3.70
CA VAL A 23 20.07 7.36 -4.51
C VAL A 23 20.17 8.59 -3.62
N GLY A 24 20.56 9.70 -4.19
CA GLY A 24 20.65 10.95 -3.45
C GLY A 24 21.74 11.86 -4.03
N PRO A 25 21.81 13.10 -3.59
CA PRO A 25 22.90 14.01 -3.94
C PRO A 25 24.26 13.45 -3.52
N VAL A 26 25.33 13.89 -4.14
CA VAL A 26 26.69 13.51 -3.73
C VAL A 26 26.95 13.92 -2.29
N ARG A 27 27.78 13.15 -1.57
CA ARG A 27 28.21 13.41 -0.17
C ARG A 27 27.11 13.40 0.90
N THR A 28 25.93 12.89 0.62
CA THR A 28 24.86 12.77 1.62
C THR A 28 24.97 11.55 2.53
N GLY A 29 25.99 10.70 2.34
CA GLY A 29 26.20 9.50 3.18
C GLY A 29 25.63 8.21 2.58
N LYS A 30 25.31 8.14 1.28
CA LYS A 30 24.83 6.92 0.60
C LYS A 30 25.73 5.71 0.86
N SER A 31 27.01 5.83 0.60
CA SER A 31 27.97 4.74 0.79
C SER A 31 28.10 4.32 2.26
N THR A 32 27.94 5.26 3.19
CA THR A 32 27.90 4.98 4.63
C THR A 32 26.65 4.18 4.99
N PHE A 33 25.50 4.58 4.48
CA PHE A 33 24.24 3.83 4.65
C PHE A 33 24.36 2.41 4.08
N ILE A 34 24.85 2.26 2.85
CA ILE A 34 25.05 0.94 2.21
C ILE A 34 25.96 0.04 3.06
N LYS A 35 27.08 0.58 3.52
CA LYS A 35 28.00 -0.16 4.39
C LYS A 35 27.29 -0.61 5.66
N ARG A 36 26.63 0.31 6.36
CA ARG A 36 25.99 0.02 7.63
C ARG A 36 24.80 -0.93 7.48
N PHE A 37 23.98 -0.76 6.44
CA PHE A 37 22.91 -1.70 6.08
C PHE A 37 23.46 -3.12 5.86
N SER A 38 24.55 -3.22 5.11
CA SER A 38 25.18 -4.52 4.81
C SER A 38 25.74 -5.18 6.08
N GLU A 39 26.40 -4.43 6.95
CA GLU A 39 26.91 -4.91 8.25
C GLU A 39 25.79 -5.42 9.16
N LEU A 40 24.65 -4.72 9.20
CA LEU A 40 23.53 -5.07 10.08
C LEU A 40 22.65 -6.20 9.52
N LEU A 41 22.43 -6.23 8.22
CA LEU A 41 21.45 -7.17 7.63
C LEU A 41 22.07 -8.21 6.69
N LEU A 42 22.98 -7.84 5.82
CA LEU A 42 23.43 -8.76 4.78
C LEU A 42 24.55 -9.71 5.25
N LEU A 43 25.63 -9.17 5.79
CA LEU A 43 26.78 -9.93 6.22
C LEU A 43 26.48 -11.01 7.28
N PRO A 44 25.60 -10.77 8.28
CA PRO A 44 25.25 -11.79 9.26
C PRO A 44 24.55 -13.02 8.65
N HIS A 45 23.89 -12.88 7.51
CA HIS A 45 23.16 -13.97 6.81
C HIS A 45 24.03 -14.72 5.80
N ILE A 46 25.28 -14.32 5.57
CA ILE A 46 26.22 -15.07 4.72
C ILE A 46 26.94 -16.12 5.57
N GLN A 47 26.56 -17.37 5.43
CA GLN A 47 27.12 -18.49 6.22
C GLN A 47 28.55 -18.83 5.81
N ASN A 48 28.89 -18.73 4.52
CA ASN A 48 30.25 -19.05 4.02
C ASN A 48 31.22 -17.89 4.30
N GLU A 49 32.28 -18.18 5.07
CA GLU A 49 33.26 -17.16 5.48
C GLU A 49 33.99 -16.51 4.30
N ALA A 50 34.36 -17.29 3.26
CA ALA A 50 35.03 -16.73 2.08
C ALA A 50 34.08 -15.81 1.28
N GLN A 51 32.80 -16.16 1.21
CA GLN A 51 31.79 -15.28 0.57
C GLN A 51 31.52 -14.04 1.40
N ARG A 52 31.50 -14.16 2.74
CA ARG A 52 31.34 -13.01 3.65
C ARG A 52 32.52 -12.06 3.56
N ALA A 53 33.75 -12.58 3.55
CA ALA A 53 34.96 -11.77 3.37
C ALA A 53 34.92 -11.03 2.02
N ARG A 54 34.58 -11.71 0.94
CA ARG A 54 34.43 -11.10 -0.39
C ARG A 54 33.35 -10.02 -0.40
N ALA A 55 32.16 -10.30 0.16
CA ALA A 55 31.08 -9.32 0.26
C ALA A 55 31.49 -8.09 1.09
N ASN A 56 32.29 -8.29 2.13
CA ASN A 56 32.85 -7.18 2.93
C ASN A 56 33.86 -6.34 2.13
N ASP A 57 34.67 -6.97 1.28
CA ASP A 57 35.63 -6.26 0.41
C ASP A 57 34.92 -5.47 -0.71
N GLU A 58 33.71 -5.89 -1.10
CA GLU A 58 32.87 -5.20 -2.10
C GLU A 58 32.17 -3.95 -1.53
N LEU A 59 32.17 -3.76 -0.18
CA LEU A 59 31.53 -2.60 0.45
C LEU A 59 32.22 -1.30 0.06
N PRO A 60 31.46 -0.22 -0.11
CA PRO A 60 32.02 1.08 -0.41
C PRO A 60 32.98 1.51 0.70
N GLN A 61 34.19 1.85 0.31
CA GLN A 61 35.11 2.49 1.25
C GLN A 61 34.67 3.94 1.42
N SER A 62 34.44 4.35 2.67
CA SER A 62 34.17 5.75 3.01
C SER A 62 35.44 6.55 2.75
N ALA A 63 35.60 7.02 1.52
CA ALA A 63 36.71 7.90 1.19
C ALA A 63 36.44 9.28 1.77
N ALA A 64 37.26 9.73 2.70
CA ALA A 64 37.36 11.12 3.12
C ALA A 64 37.85 12.04 1.96
N GLY A 65 37.89 11.50 0.73
CA GLY A 65 38.35 12.18 -0.46
C GLY A 65 37.29 13.07 -1.10
N ARG A 66 37.74 14.21 -1.59
CA ARG A 66 36.89 15.23 -2.25
C ARG A 66 36.47 14.87 -3.68
N THR A 67 36.98 13.79 -4.27
CA THR A 67 36.81 13.44 -5.69
C THR A 67 35.84 12.28 -5.86
N ILE A 68 34.86 12.41 -6.74
CA ILE A 68 33.93 11.34 -7.14
C ILE A 68 34.66 10.42 -8.11
N MET A 69 34.74 9.12 -7.77
CA MET A 69 35.58 8.17 -8.51
C MET A 69 34.83 7.24 -9.47
N THR A 70 33.52 7.05 -9.32
CA THR A 70 32.76 6.06 -10.07
C THR A 70 31.65 6.69 -10.90
N THR A 71 31.54 6.24 -12.16
CA THR A 71 30.50 6.68 -13.11
C THR A 71 29.36 5.67 -13.24
N GLU A 72 29.51 4.48 -12.70
CA GLU A 72 28.56 3.37 -12.88
C GLU A 72 27.98 2.91 -11.56
N PRO A 73 26.66 2.62 -11.51
CA PRO A 73 26.02 1.98 -10.37
C PRO A 73 26.61 0.59 -10.11
N LYS A 74 26.76 0.24 -8.83
CA LYS A 74 27.31 -1.06 -8.41
C LYS A 74 26.29 -1.83 -7.59
N PHE A 75 26.21 -3.14 -7.83
CA PHE A 75 25.46 -4.07 -7.00
C PHE A 75 26.30 -4.50 -5.80
N ILE A 76 25.75 -4.38 -4.60
CA ILE A 76 26.44 -4.66 -3.33
C ILE A 76 25.59 -5.55 -2.44
N PRO A 77 26.03 -6.76 -2.13
CA PRO A 77 27.12 -7.47 -2.82
C PRO A 77 26.72 -7.83 -4.26
N GLU A 78 27.68 -8.24 -5.10
CA GLU A 78 27.45 -8.65 -6.48
C GLU A 78 26.35 -9.72 -6.60
N LYS A 79 26.36 -10.70 -5.67
CA LYS A 79 25.31 -11.71 -5.56
C LYS A 79 24.36 -11.36 -4.41
N ALA A 80 23.04 -11.41 -4.69
CA ALA A 80 22.04 -11.21 -3.65
C ALA A 80 22.18 -12.20 -2.49
N VAL A 81 22.04 -11.73 -1.28
CA VAL A 81 22.14 -12.52 -0.04
C VAL A 81 20.78 -13.10 0.29
N ASN A 82 20.73 -14.41 0.54
CA ASN A 82 19.52 -15.07 1.02
C ASN A 82 19.34 -14.85 2.52
N ILE A 83 18.25 -14.24 2.92
CA ILE A 83 17.87 -13.98 4.31
C ILE A 83 16.78 -14.98 4.67
N GLU A 84 17.14 -15.93 5.55
CA GLU A 84 16.20 -16.94 6.05
C GLU A 84 15.34 -16.35 7.17
N LEU A 85 14.05 -16.72 7.17
CA LEU A 85 13.06 -16.24 8.14
C LEU A 85 12.81 -17.31 9.18
N SER A 86 12.73 -16.91 10.45
CA SER A 86 12.52 -17.84 11.58
C SER A 86 11.18 -18.59 11.48
N GLY A 87 10.16 -17.97 10.90
CA GLY A 87 8.85 -18.57 10.64
C GLY A 87 8.73 -19.41 9.38
N GLY A 88 9.87 -19.68 8.70
CA GLY A 88 9.92 -20.38 7.41
C GLY A 88 9.77 -19.44 6.21
N GLY A 89 10.50 -19.78 5.14
CA GLY A 89 10.65 -18.95 3.95
C GLY A 89 11.94 -18.15 3.95
N SER A 90 12.22 -17.49 2.83
CA SER A 90 13.41 -16.65 2.67
C SER A 90 13.14 -15.57 1.62
N PHE A 91 13.97 -14.54 1.62
CA PHE A 91 14.02 -13.56 0.53
C PHE A 91 15.47 -13.19 0.22
N ARG A 92 15.71 -12.75 -0.99
CA ARG A 92 17.03 -12.32 -1.43
C ARG A 92 17.13 -10.80 -1.40
N ALA A 93 18.18 -10.28 -0.77
CA ALA A 93 18.41 -8.86 -0.66
C ALA A 93 19.76 -8.45 -1.23
N ARG A 94 19.81 -7.30 -1.89
CA ARG A 94 21.03 -6.58 -2.22
C ARG A 94 20.77 -5.11 -2.39
N LEU A 95 21.82 -4.32 -2.27
CA LEU A 95 21.81 -2.89 -2.50
C LEU A 95 22.36 -2.57 -3.90
N ILE A 96 21.98 -1.43 -4.41
CA ILE A 96 22.53 -0.86 -5.63
C ILE A 96 23.06 0.52 -5.25
N ASP A 97 24.39 0.68 -5.25
CA ASP A 97 25.03 1.97 -5.03
C ASP A 97 24.96 2.79 -6.32
N CYS A 98 24.13 3.80 -6.30
CA CYS A 98 23.94 4.69 -7.43
C CYS A 98 24.85 5.92 -7.32
N VAL A 99 25.32 6.39 -8.45
CA VAL A 99 26.10 7.62 -8.50
C VAL A 99 25.24 8.79 -8.04
N GLY A 100 25.80 9.64 -7.16
CA GLY A 100 25.05 10.79 -6.62
C GLY A 100 24.86 11.87 -7.66
N TYR A 101 23.73 12.56 -7.56
CA TYR A 101 23.47 13.77 -8.34
C TYR A 101 24.37 14.90 -7.85
N MET A 102 24.88 15.68 -8.81
CA MET A 102 25.78 16.77 -8.49
C MET A 102 25.07 17.87 -7.73
N VAL A 103 25.81 18.52 -6.83
CA VAL A 103 25.35 19.65 -6.04
C VAL A 103 26.30 20.82 -6.23
N ASP A 104 25.79 22.02 -6.13
CA ASP A 104 26.60 23.23 -6.23
C ASP A 104 27.73 23.23 -5.20
N GLY A 105 28.94 23.51 -5.67
CA GLY A 105 30.14 23.49 -4.81
C GLY A 105 30.76 22.10 -4.58
N ALA A 106 30.23 21.03 -5.16
CA ALA A 106 30.90 19.73 -5.13
C ALA A 106 32.07 19.71 -6.11
N LEU A 107 33.23 19.18 -5.65
CA LEU A 107 34.45 19.07 -6.48
C LEU A 107 34.45 17.74 -7.26
N GLY A 108 34.99 17.75 -8.50
CA GLY A 108 35.26 16.54 -9.28
C GLY A 108 34.36 16.32 -10.50
N HIS A 109 33.47 17.23 -10.81
CA HIS A 109 32.67 17.24 -12.05
C HIS A 109 33.31 18.11 -13.16
N GLU A 110 34.27 18.96 -12.83
CA GLU A 110 35.02 19.80 -13.76
C GLU A 110 36.47 19.37 -13.80
N GLU A 111 37.06 19.44 -14.98
CA GLU A 111 38.47 19.22 -15.25
C GLU A 111 38.97 20.38 -16.08
N GLN A 112 39.92 21.17 -15.55
CA GLN A 112 40.46 22.37 -16.21
C GLN A 112 39.40 23.40 -16.65
N ASP A 113 38.45 23.72 -15.75
CA ASP A 113 37.33 24.66 -16.00
C ASP A 113 36.36 24.22 -17.11
N ALA A 114 36.33 22.93 -17.47
CA ALA A 114 35.37 22.35 -18.41
C ALA A 114 34.66 21.12 -17.78
N PRO A 115 33.43 20.79 -18.20
CA PRO A 115 32.76 19.59 -17.74
C PRO A 115 33.60 18.34 -18.03
N ARG A 116 33.84 17.51 -16.99
CA ARG A 116 34.57 16.26 -17.16
C ARG A 116 33.78 15.31 -18.05
N LEU A 117 34.40 14.92 -19.19
CA LEU A 117 33.82 13.94 -20.10
C LEU A 117 34.18 12.54 -19.69
N VAL A 118 33.22 11.62 -19.78
CA VAL A 118 33.37 10.22 -19.40
C VAL A 118 32.73 9.30 -20.44
N LYS A 119 33.32 8.12 -20.62
CA LYS A 119 32.69 7.02 -21.35
C LYS A 119 31.71 6.30 -20.44
N SER A 120 30.51 6.04 -20.92
CA SER A 120 29.49 5.32 -20.21
C SER A 120 28.89 4.26 -21.13
N PRO A 121 28.52 3.06 -20.61
CA PRO A 121 27.86 2.01 -21.40
C PRO A 121 26.55 2.45 -22.07
N TRP A 122 26.01 3.57 -21.66
CA TRP A 122 24.72 4.09 -22.10
C TRP A 122 24.81 5.02 -23.34
N PHE A 123 26.01 5.40 -23.74
CA PHE A 123 26.26 6.35 -24.85
C PHE A 123 27.40 5.89 -25.73
N ASP A 124 27.27 6.05 -27.04
CA ASP A 124 28.30 5.70 -28.03
C ASP A 124 29.43 6.73 -28.10
N HIS A 125 29.31 7.83 -27.37
CA HIS A 125 30.31 8.93 -27.35
C HIS A 125 30.55 9.37 -25.90
N GLU A 126 31.61 10.13 -25.70
CA GLU A 126 31.89 10.75 -24.40
C GLU A 126 30.86 11.82 -24.08
N VAL A 127 30.31 11.77 -22.87
CA VAL A 127 29.31 12.71 -22.38
C VAL A 127 29.76 13.33 -21.07
N PRO A 128 29.18 14.47 -20.65
CA PRO A 128 29.44 15.05 -19.36
C PRO A 128 29.15 14.04 -18.25
N PHE A 129 30.00 14.05 -17.22
CA PHE A 129 29.88 13.14 -16.07
C PHE A 129 28.48 13.13 -15.45
N ASP A 130 27.87 14.31 -15.29
CA ASP A 130 26.53 14.47 -14.70
C ASP A 130 25.47 13.74 -15.52
N LEU A 131 25.50 13.88 -16.83
CA LEU A 131 24.56 13.22 -17.73
C LEU A 131 24.73 11.68 -17.69
N ALA A 132 25.97 11.19 -17.65
CA ALA A 132 26.25 9.76 -17.52
C ALA A 132 25.74 9.20 -16.18
N ALA A 133 26.02 9.90 -15.09
CA ALA A 133 25.63 9.51 -13.73
C ALA A 133 24.09 9.47 -13.57
N GLU A 134 23.39 10.50 -14.01
CA GLU A 134 21.92 10.59 -13.94
C GLU A 134 21.26 9.52 -14.81
N THR A 135 21.73 9.35 -16.06
CA THR A 135 21.17 8.34 -16.97
C THR A 135 21.38 6.92 -16.44
N GLY A 136 22.59 6.61 -15.95
CA GLY A 136 22.89 5.31 -15.35
C GLY A 136 22.05 5.04 -14.13
N THR A 137 21.94 6.00 -13.21
CA THR A 137 21.09 5.90 -12.01
C THR A 137 19.63 5.67 -12.37
N ARG A 138 19.07 6.47 -13.28
CA ARG A 138 17.68 6.33 -13.73
C ARG A 138 17.39 4.95 -14.32
N ARG A 139 18.27 4.45 -15.20
CA ARG A 139 18.12 3.12 -15.81
C ARG A 139 18.17 2.02 -14.77
N VAL A 140 19.17 2.03 -13.90
CA VAL A 140 19.34 0.98 -12.88
C VAL A 140 18.16 0.95 -11.91
N ILE A 141 17.67 2.11 -11.47
CA ILE A 141 16.48 2.17 -10.62
C ILE A 141 15.27 1.60 -11.37
N ARG A 142 15.05 2.00 -12.61
CA ARG A 142 13.89 1.54 -13.40
C ARG A 142 13.94 0.03 -13.65
N GLU A 143 15.08 -0.51 -14.03
CA GLU A 143 15.21 -1.89 -14.54
C GLU A 143 15.50 -2.90 -13.42
N HIS A 144 16.27 -2.50 -12.39
CA HIS A 144 16.80 -3.45 -11.40
C HIS A 144 16.32 -3.22 -9.97
N ALA A 145 16.08 -1.98 -9.53
CA ALA A 145 15.63 -1.75 -8.17
C ALA A 145 14.17 -2.15 -7.97
N THR A 146 13.88 -2.83 -6.87
CA THR A 146 12.50 -3.09 -6.41
C THR A 146 11.94 -1.88 -5.68
N VAL A 147 12.78 -1.23 -4.88
CA VAL A 147 12.47 -0.08 -4.04
C VAL A 147 13.62 0.93 -4.05
N GLY A 148 13.33 2.17 -3.70
CA GLY A 148 14.31 3.24 -3.56
C GLY A 148 14.55 3.65 -2.11
N VAL A 149 15.78 4.05 -1.81
CA VAL A 149 16.15 4.79 -0.59
C VAL A 149 16.85 6.07 -1.02
N VAL A 150 16.22 7.21 -0.77
CA VAL A 150 16.82 8.51 -1.04
C VAL A 150 17.57 8.96 0.20
N VAL A 151 18.88 9.19 0.08
CA VAL A 151 19.69 9.72 1.19
C VAL A 151 19.98 11.19 0.92
N THR A 152 19.41 12.05 1.75
CA THR A 152 19.69 13.50 1.78
C THR A 152 20.33 13.90 3.11
N THR A 153 20.61 15.17 3.35
CA THR A 153 21.27 15.65 4.56
C THR A 153 20.72 17.02 4.99
N ASP A 154 20.86 17.31 6.27
CA ASP A 154 20.64 18.63 6.86
C ASP A 154 21.85 19.58 6.67
N GLY A 155 22.96 19.07 6.09
CA GLY A 155 24.22 19.78 5.94
C GLY A 155 25.25 19.48 7.05
N SER A 156 24.84 18.82 8.15
CA SER A 156 25.74 18.57 9.30
C SER A 156 26.79 17.47 9.08
N VAL A 157 26.56 16.60 8.07
CA VAL A 157 27.43 15.44 7.80
C VAL A 157 28.48 15.70 6.72
N ALA A 158 28.45 16.87 6.09
CA ALA A 158 29.36 17.26 4.99
C ALA A 158 29.71 18.73 5.07
N ASP A 159 30.73 19.14 4.30
CA ASP A 159 31.25 20.51 4.31
C ASP A 159 30.38 21.54 3.53
N LEU A 160 29.23 21.11 3.01
CA LEU A 160 28.34 21.94 2.22
C LEU A 160 27.05 22.25 2.98
N PRO A 161 26.52 23.48 2.92
CA PRO A 161 25.26 23.84 3.57
C PRO A 161 24.07 23.15 2.91
N ARG A 162 22.97 23.01 3.66
CA ARG A 162 21.75 22.33 3.22
C ARG A 162 21.19 22.82 1.89
N GLU A 163 21.28 24.12 1.64
CA GLU A 163 20.73 24.78 0.46
C GLU A 163 21.29 24.21 -0.85
N ASN A 164 22.56 23.80 -0.85
CA ASN A 164 23.23 23.26 -2.04
C ASN A 164 22.65 21.91 -2.45
N TYR A 165 22.00 21.18 -1.54
CA TYR A 165 21.42 19.86 -1.82
C TYR A 165 19.98 19.92 -2.35
N CYS A 166 19.26 21.01 -2.13
CA CYS A 166 17.82 21.11 -2.40
C CYS A 166 17.46 20.86 -3.85
N GLU A 167 18.23 21.37 -4.80
CA GLU A 167 17.93 21.21 -6.22
C GLU A 167 18.13 19.76 -6.69
N ALA A 168 19.28 19.16 -6.34
CA ALA A 168 19.58 17.77 -6.67
C ALA A 168 18.58 16.81 -6.02
N GLU A 169 18.21 17.07 -4.77
CA GLU A 169 17.19 16.30 -4.04
C GLU A 169 15.83 16.34 -4.76
N ARG A 170 15.38 17.53 -5.14
CA ARG A 170 14.11 17.72 -5.86
C ARG A 170 14.08 16.99 -7.21
N ARG A 171 15.18 17.03 -7.97
CA ARG A 171 15.32 16.31 -9.24
C ARG A 171 15.24 14.80 -9.07
N ILE A 172 15.95 14.24 -8.09
CA ILE A 172 15.94 12.79 -7.79
C ILE A 172 14.54 12.33 -7.41
N ILE A 173 13.86 13.07 -6.53
CA ILE A 173 12.52 12.73 -6.07
C ILE A 173 11.53 12.78 -7.24
N ALA A 174 11.58 13.81 -8.08
CA ALA A 174 10.74 13.89 -9.28
C ALA A 174 10.94 12.71 -10.24
N GLU A 175 12.17 12.22 -10.39
CA GLU A 175 12.46 11.04 -11.22
C GLU A 175 11.93 9.74 -10.60
N LEU A 176 12.06 9.57 -9.29
CA LEU A 176 11.49 8.40 -8.61
C LEU A 176 9.96 8.36 -8.69
N GLU A 177 9.31 9.52 -8.54
CA GLU A 177 7.87 9.65 -8.75
C GLU A 177 7.47 9.27 -10.19
N ALA A 178 8.21 9.74 -11.19
CA ALA A 178 7.97 9.41 -12.59
C ALA A 178 8.16 7.89 -12.89
N ILE A 179 9.03 7.22 -12.14
CA ILE A 179 9.26 5.77 -12.25
C ILE A 179 8.15 4.97 -11.53
N GLY A 180 7.50 5.57 -10.53
CA GLY A 180 6.39 4.96 -9.77
C GLY A 180 6.80 3.83 -8.82
N LYS A 181 8.06 3.77 -8.38
CA LYS A 181 8.54 2.77 -7.41
C LYS A 181 8.39 3.29 -5.98
N PRO A 182 8.10 2.40 -5.00
CA PRO A 182 8.07 2.80 -3.60
C PRO A 182 9.46 3.22 -3.13
N TYR A 183 9.54 4.28 -2.35
CA TYR A 183 10.79 4.77 -1.77
C TYR A 183 10.56 5.49 -0.43
N VAL A 184 11.62 5.60 0.34
CA VAL A 184 11.68 6.35 1.59
C VAL A 184 12.83 7.35 1.53
N ILE A 185 12.70 8.48 2.22
CA ILE A 185 13.74 9.50 2.30
C ILE A 185 14.43 9.39 3.67
N LEU A 186 15.74 9.28 3.66
CA LEU A 186 16.59 9.33 4.85
C LEU A 186 17.24 10.70 4.94
N LEU A 187 16.98 11.42 6.01
CA LEU A 187 17.63 12.66 6.34
C LEU A 187 18.86 12.35 7.21
N ASN A 188 20.03 12.21 6.57
CA ASN A 188 21.26 11.91 7.27
C ASN A 188 21.79 13.16 7.99
N CYS A 189 21.89 13.08 9.30
CA CYS A 189 22.33 14.16 10.18
C CYS A 189 23.19 13.61 11.31
N THR A 190 23.98 14.48 11.94
CA THR A 190 24.82 14.08 13.08
C THR A 190 24.01 13.83 14.34
N ASP A 191 22.91 14.57 14.52
CA ASP A 191 22.00 14.45 15.67
C ASP A 191 20.55 14.30 15.17
N PRO A 192 20.09 13.05 14.94
CA PRO A 192 18.75 12.76 14.43
C PRO A 192 17.63 13.07 15.42
N ASP A 193 17.92 13.14 16.72
CA ASP A 193 16.94 13.40 17.78
C ASP A 193 16.72 14.90 18.04
N SER A 194 17.49 15.77 17.37
CA SER A 194 17.35 17.21 17.53
C SER A 194 16.01 17.74 16.99
N ASP A 195 15.47 18.78 17.64
CA ASP A 195 14.26 19.46 17.18
C ASP A 195 14.41 19.99 15.74
N ALA A 196 15.61 20.45 15.37
CA ALA A 196 15.90 20.94 14.03
C ALA A 196 15.80 19.82 12.96
N ALA A 197 16.34 18.62 13.25
CA ALA A 197 16.24 17.47 12.36
C ALA A 197 14.78 17.03 12.20
N HIS A 198 14.02 16.97 13.28
CA HIS A 198 12.59 16.63 13.23
C HIS A 198 11.75 17.66 12.49
N GLN A 199 12.00 18.96 12.68
CA GLN A 199 11.31 20.03 11.94
C GLN A 199 11.61 19.96 10.45
N LEU A 200 12.88 19.77 10.06
CA LEU A 200 13.26 19.62 8.66
C LEU A 200 12.64 18.36 8.04
N ALA A 201 12.65 17.24 8.77
CA ALA A 201 12.02 16.00 8.30
C ALA A 201 10.51 16.18 8.08
N ALA A 202 9.81 16.88 8.98
CA ALA A 202 8.39 17.19 8.83
C ALA A 202 8.13 18.08 7.59
N GLN A 203 8.93 19.12 7.37
CA GLN A 203 8.85 19.98 6.19
C GLN A 203 9.05 19.20 4.88
N LEU A 204 10.05 18.31 4.84
CA LEU A 204 10.31 17.46 3.68
C LEU A 204 9.17 16.45 3.46
N GLN A 205 8.62 15.89 4.54
CA GLN A 205 7.49 14.97 4.47
C GLN A 205 6.24 15.67 3.91
N ASP A 206 5.97 16.90 4.34
CA ASP A 206 4.86 17.71 3.81
C ASP A 206 5.09 18.11 2.35
N THR A 207 6.34 18.41 1.98
CA THR A 207 6.68 18.80 0.61
C THR A 207 6.56 17.65 -0.37
N TYR A 208 7.09 16.49 -0.02
CA TYR A 208 7.19 15.34 -0.92
C TYR A 208 6.09 14.28 -0.71
N GLN A 209 5.27 14.41 0.33
CA GLN A 209 4.22 13.45 0.69
C GLN A 209 4.76 12.01 0.80
N ARG A 210 6.00 11.87 1.30
CA ARG A 210 6.73 10.60 1.50
C ARG A 210 7.27 10.51 2.93
N ALA A 211 7.48 9.28 3.40
CA ALA A 211 8.11 9.07 4.69
C ALA A 211 9.54 9.63 4.69
N VAL A 212 9.85 10.52 5.64
CA VAL A 212 11.18 11.06 5.89
C VAL A 212 11.64 10.59 7.26
N VAL A 213 12.85 10.01 7.33
CA VAL A 213 13.43 9.45 8.54
C VAL A 213 14.73 10.18 8.86
N PRO A 214 14.79 11.00 9.92
CA PRO A 214 16.05 11.49 10.44
C PRO A 214 16.89 10.31 10.94
N ILE A 215 18.17 10.28 10.59
CA ILE A 215 19.06 9.18 10.96
C ILE A 215 20.52 9.61 10.93
N ASN A 216 21.33 8.98 11.78
CA ASN A 216 22.77 9.03 11.65
C ASN A 216 23.26 7.75 10.97
N CYS A 217 23.60 7.83 9.69
CA CYS A 217 24.01 6.65 8.91
C CYS A 217 25.25 5.94 9.46
N VAL A 218 26.12 6.65 10.20
CA VAL A 218 27.32 6.05 10.83
C VAL A 218 26.94 5.22 12.06
N ALA A 219 26.04 5.73 12.89
CA ALA A 219 25.63 5.13 14.16
C ALA A 219 24.36 4.27 14.04
N MET A 220 23.81 4.09 12.84
CA MET A 220 22.54 3.37 12.60
C MET A 220 22.52 2.01 13.29
N THR A 221 21.45 1.75 14.02
CA THR A 221 21.20 0.50 14.74
C THR A 221 20.32 -0.46 13.91
N ALA A 222 20.22 -1.72 14.35
CA ALA A 222 19.34 -2.69 13.72
C ALA A 222 17.85 -2.32 13.87
N GLU A 223 17.47 -1.74 15.01
CA GLU A 223 16.09 -1.29 15.26
C GLU A 223 15.69 -0.13 14.34
N GLU A 224 16.59 0.81 14.11
CA GLU A 224 16.37 1.90 13.16
C GLU A 224 16.27 1.38 11.73
N LEU A 225 17.09 0.40 11.35
CA LEU A 225 16.99 -0.26 10.05
C LEU A 225 15.64 -0.95 9.86
N ASP A 226 15.17 -1.69 10.86
CA ASP A 226 13.84 -2.31 10.83
C ASP A 226 12.73 -1.26 10.71
N GLY A 227 12.87 -0.14 11.40
CA GLY A 227 11.98 1.03 11.28
C GLY A 227 11.94 1.61 9.87
N ILE A 228 13.08 1.72 9.19
CA ILE A 228 13.17 2.15 7.78
C ILE A 228 12.44 1.16 6.87
N LEU A 229 12.70 -0.14 7.02
CA LEU A 229 12.07 -1.18 6.22
C LEU A 229 10.56 -1.24 6.45
N GLN A 230 10.12 -1.03 7.69
CA GLN A 230 8.69 -0.92 8.01
C GLN A 230 8.03 0.29 7.32
N ARG A 231 8.65 1.46 7.36
CA ARG A 231 8.15 2.67 6.69
C ARG A 231 8.11 2.46 5.17
N LEU A 232 9.12 1.79 4.62
CA LEU A 232 9.16 1.43 3.21
C LEU A 232 7.97 0.55 2.80
N LEU A 233 7.53 -0.39 3.64
CA LEU A 233 6.34 -1.21 3.38
C LEU A 233 5.07 -0.38 3.24
N TYR A 234 4.94 0.72 3.98
CA TYR A 234 3.81 1.63 3.85
C TYR A 234 3.83 2.48 2.57
N GLU A 235 4.97 2.64 1.94
CA GLU A 235 5.10 3.34 0.64
C GLU A 235 4.73 2.47 -0.57
N PHE A 236 4.51 1.17 -0.38
CA PHE A 236 4.04 0.30 -1.46
C PHE A 236 2.61 0.65 -1.89
N PRO A 237 2.30 0.50 -3.20
CA PRO A 237 0.97 0.79 -3.72
C PRO A 237 -0.08 -0.17 -3.15
N ILE A 238 -1.30 0.31 -2.99
CA ILE A 238 -2.46 -0.54 -2.70
C ILE A 238 -2.77 -1.36 -3.94
N ARG A 239 -3.01 -2.66 -3.77
CA ARG A 239 -3.39 -3.58 -4.86
C ARG A 239 -4.89 -3.85 -4.88
N GLU A 240 -5.48 -3.91 -3.70
CA GLU A 240 -6.88 -4.26 -3.55
C GLU A 240 -7.51 -3.50 -2.38
N ILE A 241 -8.71 -2.99 -2.59
CA ILE A 241 -9.56 -2.41 -1.55
C ILE A 241 -10.85 -3.22 -1.50
N ALA A 242 -10.99 -4.04 -0.47
CA ALA A 242 -12.22 -4.80 -0.22
C ALA A 242 -13.14 -3.98 0.69
N VAL A 243 -14.31 -3.62 0.20
CA VAL A 243 -15.31 -2.88 0.97
C VAL A 243 -16.45 -3.80 1.34
N GLN A 244 -16.58 -4.06 2.65
CA GLN A 244 -17.71 -4.81 3.20
C GLN A 244 -18.86 -3.86 3.51
N MET A 245 -20.06 -4.23 3.08
CA MET A 245 -21.29 -3.50 3.35
C MET A 245 -22.43 -4.48 3.65
N PRO A 246 -23.60 -4.03 4.12
CA PRO A 246 -24.76 -4.90 4.33
C PRO A 246 -25.13 -5.66 3.05
N SER A 247 -25.32 -6.96 3.16
CA SER A 247 -25.56 -7.86 2.01
C SER A 247 -26.77 -7.48 1.16
N TRP A 248 -27.80 -6.89 1.76
CA TRP A 248 -28.99 -6.45 1.04
C TRP A 248 -28.72 -5.37 -0.02
N VAL A 249 -27.67 -4.56 0.15
CA VAL A 249 -27.23 -3.56 -0.85
C VAL A 249 -26.80 -4.24 -2.14
N MET A 250 -26.16 -5.40 -2.03
CA MET A 250 -25.70 -6.17 -3.18
C MET A 250 -26.83 -6.91 -3.91
N MET A 251 -28.00 -7.06 -3.26
CA MET A 251 -29.19 -7.71 -3.83
C MET A 251 -30.08 -6.74 -4.60
N LEU A 252 -29.78 -5.44 -4.55
CA LEU A 252 -30.52 -4.44 -5.31
C LEU A 252 -30.27 -4.61 -6.81
N GLU A 253 -31.27 -4.26 -7.62
CA GLU A 253 -31.15 -4.33 -9.07
C GLU A 253 -29.99 -3.46 -9.60
N PRO A 254 -29.29 -3.89 -10.64
CA PRO A 254 -28.26 -3.07 -11.28
C PRO A 254 -28.82 -1.71 -11.70
N GLY A 255 -28.13 -0.64 -11.28
CA GLY A 255 -28.57 0.74 -11.55
C GLY A 255 -29.47 1.36 -10.49
N HIS A 256 -29.77 0.64 -9.40
CA HIS A 256 -30.47 1.22 -8.26
C HIS A 256 -29.73 2.45 -7.72
N TRP A 257 -30.44 3.50 -7.36
CA TRP A 257 -29.87 4.80 -6.94
C TRP A 257 -28.86 4.66 -5.81
N LEU A 258 -29.16 3.85 -4.76
CA LEU A 258 -28.24 3.62 -3.64
C LEU A 258 -26.97 2.90 -4.09
N GLN A 259 -27.11 1.85 -4.88
CA GLN A 259 -25.95 1.09 -5.37
C GLN A 259 -25.05 1.99 -6.21
N SER A 260 -25.62 2.81 -7.10
CA SER A 260 -24.87 3.76 -7.93
C SER A 260 -24.15 4.83 -7.10
N ALA A 261 -24.81 5.37 -6.06
CA ALA A 261 -24.22 6.36 -5.17
C ALA A 261 -23.02 5.78 -4.37
N VAL A 262 -23.20 4.57 -3.81
CA VAL A 262 -22.15 3.88 -3.06
C VAL A 262 -20.96 3.53 -3.96
N TYR A 263 -21.20 2.97 -5.16
CA TYR A 263 -20.12 2.67 -6.10
C TYR A 263 -19.38 3.92 -6.56
N THR A 264 -20.08 5.01 -6.82
CA THR A 264 -19.44 6.28 -7.18
C THR A 264 -18.50 6.77 -6.07
N ALA A 265 -18.96 6.71 -4.81
CA ALA A 265 -18.15 7.08 -3.66
C ALA A 265 -16.91 6.16 -3.50
N MET A 266 -17.08 4.85 -3.70
CA MET A 266 -15.97 3.89 -3.67
C MET A 266 -14.94 4.17 -4.76
N LEU A 267 -15.36 4.44 -5.98
CA LEU A 267 -14.47 4.75 -7.10
C LEU A 267 -13.70 6.06 -6.85
N LYS A 268 -14.38 7.08 -6.31
CA LYS A 268 -13.74 8.34 -5.94
C LYS A 268 -12.68 8.13 -4.84
N PHE A 269 -13.02 7.35 -3.81
CA PHE A 269 -12.09 6.99 -2.76
C PHE A 269 -10.89 6.20 -3.29
N ALA A 270 -11.13 5.16 -4.09
CA ALA A 270 -10.05 4.36 -4.68
C ALA A 270 -9.12 5.20 -5.57
N GLY A 271 -9.64 6.21 -6.25
CA GLY A 271 -8.82 7.16 -7.03
C GLY A 271 -8.02 8.16 -6.18
N SER A 272 -8.35 8.34 -4.90
CA SER A 272 -7.67 9.27 -3.99
C SER A 272 -6.57 8.62 -3.15
N VAL A 273 -6.51 7.29 -3.09
CA VAL A 273 -5.54 6.54 -2.29
C VAL A 273 -4.65 5.69 -3.21
N HIS A 274 -3.34 5.81 -3.05
CA HIS A 274 -2.39 5.15 -3.94
C HIS A 274 -1.47 4.20 -3.20
N LYS A 275 -1.11 4.49 -1.96
CA LYS A 275 -0.17 3.73 -1.14
C LYS A 275 -0.77 3.37 0.22
N MET A 276 -0.19 2.36 0.85
CA MET A 276 -0.66 1.87 2.16
C MET A 276 -0.63 2.96 3.24
N ALA A 277 0.34 3.90 3.17
CA ALA A 277 0.44 5.06 4.05
C ALA A 277 -0.75 6.04 3.95
N ASP A 278 -1.46 6.05 2.81
CA ASP A 278 -2.61 6.96 2.64
C ASP A 278 -3.81 6.55 3.49
N ILE A 279 -3.84 5.29 3.89
CA ILE A 279 -4.92 4.69 4.70
C ILE A 279 -4.52 4.53 6.16
N ALA A 280 -3.23 4.24 6.42
CA ALA A 280 -2.76 3.94 7.77
C ALA A 280 -3.00 5.11 8.74
N GLY A 281 -3.77 4.85 9.80
CA GLY A 281 -4.01 5.83 10.87
C GLY A 281 -4.86 7.03 10.49
N LYS A 282 -5.47 7.05 9.30
CA LYS A 282 -6.29 8.15 8.83
C LYS A 282 -7.78 7.82 8.92
N ASN A 283 -8.61 8.86 9.06
CA ASN A 283 -10.04 8.72 8.80
C ASN A 283 -10.24 8.47 7.31
N LEU A 284 -11.11 7.51 6.99
CA LEU A 284 -11.41 7.10 5.62
C LEU A 284 -12.79 7.65 5.22
N PRO A 285 -12.92 8.89 4.76
CA PRO A 285 -14.20 9.42 4.37
C PRO A 285 -14.60 8.84 3.00
N LEU A 286 -15.48 7.83 3.02
CA LEU A 286 -16.31 7.55 1.85
C LEU A 286 -17.38 8.66 1.79
N GLU A 287 -17.19 9.64 0.90
CA GLU A 287 -18.11 10.76 0.73
C GLU A 287 -19.41 10.30 0.06
N CYS A 288 -20.33 9.77 0.86
CA CYS A 288 -21.66 9.34 0.44
C CYS A 288 -22.66 9.67 1.56
N GLU A 289 -23.74 10.36 1.23
CA GLU A 289 -24.77 10.76 2.21
C GLU A 289 -25.44 9.58 2.92
N TYR A 290 -25.40 8.39 2.30
CA TYR A 290 -26.01 7.17 2.83
C TYR A 290 -25.04 6.34 3.71
N ILE A 291 -23.75 6.68 3.73
CA ILE A 291 -22.75 6.02 4.56
C ILE A 291 -22.53 6.83 5.82
N THR A 292 -22.91 6.26 6.97
CA THR A 292 -22.77 6.93 8.27
C THR A 292 -21.36 6.83 8.84
N LYS A 293 -20.66 5.72 8.57
CA LYS A 293 -19.33 5.46 9.11
C LYS A 293 -18.56 4.50 8.21
N THR A 294 -17.26 4.77 8.11
CA THR A 294 -16.28 3.88 7.48
C THR A 294 -15.26 3.43 8.52
N ILE A 295 -15.01 2.14 8.59
CA ILE A 295 -14.07 1.54 9.56
C ILE A 295 -13.04 0.73 8.79
N LEU A 296 -11.76 0.98 9.04
CA LEU A 296 -10.67 0.12 8.61
C LEU A 296 -10.68 -1.15 9.46
N THR A 297 -11.03 -2.29 8.87
CA THR A 297 -11.13 -3.58 9.54
C THR A 297 -9.89 -4.44 9.39
N GLY A 298 -9.08 -4.19 8.35
CA GLY A 298 -7.84 -4.92 8.14
C GLY A 298 -6.93 -4.24 7.12
N MET A 299 -5.63 -4.43 7.30
CA MET A 299 -4.59 -4.00 6.37
C MET A 299 -3.53 -5.08 6.31
N ASP A 300 -3.34 -5.65 5.13
CA ASP A 300 -2.28 -6.63 4.88
C ASP A 300 -1.19 -6.02 3.99
N LEU A 301 -0.07 -5.69 4.61
CA LEU A 301 1.09 -5.12 3.92
C LEU A 301 1.75 -6.11 2.96
N ALA A 302 1.63 -7.40 3.21
CA ALA A 302 2.22 -8.45 2.37
C ALA A 302 1.52 -8.58 1.01
N SER A 303 0.20 -8.63 1.00
CA SER A 303 -0.60 -8.67 -0.24
C SER A 303 -0.83 -7.29 -0.84
N GLY A 304 -0.86 -6.25 0.01
CA GLY A 304 -1.28 -4.90 -0.35
C GLY A 304 -2.78 -4.74 -0.39
N SER A 305 -3.49 -5.54 0.38
CA SER A 305 -4.94 -5.47 0.49
C SER A 305 -5.39 -4.68 1.72
N VAL A 306 -6.49 -3.99 1.56
CA VAL A 306 -7.13 -3.17 2.59
C VAL A 306 -8.59 -3.58 2.70
N HIS A 307 -9.05 -3.84 3.92
CA HIS A 307 -10.42 -4.20 4.22
C HIS A 307 -11.12 -3.08 4.96
N ILE A 308 -12.22 -2.61 4.41
CA ILE A 308 -13.00 -1.49 4.93
C ILE A 308 -14.44 -1.95 5.12
N THR A 309 -15.05 -1.58 6.24
CA THR A 309 -16.49 -1.76 6.44
C THR A 309 -17.19 -0.43 6.33
N ALA A 310 -18.14 -0.34 5.40
CA ALA A 310 -19.02 0.82 5.21
C ALA A 310 -20.38 0.55 5.87
N MET A 311 -20.76 1.39 6.81
CA MET A 311 -22.05 1.32 7.52
C MET A 311 -23.05 2.22 6.80
N ILE A 312 -24.12 1.64 6.32
CA ILE A 312 -25.26 2.36 5.71
C ILE A 312 -26.20 2.84 6.82
N ALA A 313 -26.79 4.01 6.64
CA ALA A 313 -27.79 4.54 7.57
C ALA A 313 -28.98 3.57 7.69
N PRO A 314 -29.42 3.20 8.92
CA PRO A 314 -30.45 2.19 9.13
C PRO A 314 -31.79 2.50 8.48
N ASP A 315 -32.16 3.76 8.41
CA ASP A 315 -33.41 4.25 7.79
C ASP A 315 -33.48 3.97 6.28
N ILE A 316 -32.32 3.91 5.60
CA ILE A 316 -32.21 3.58 4.19
C ILE A 316 -32.72 2.16 3.88
N PHE A 317 -32.48 1.21 4.77
CA PHE A 317 -33.01 -0.15 4.62
C PHE A 317 -34.53 -0.16 4.56
N TYR A 318 -35.20 0.53 5.47
CA TYR A 318 -36.66 0.61 5.52
C TYR A 318 -37.23 1.37 4.34
N LYS A 319 -36.58 2.47 3.94
CA LYS A 319 -36.95 3.23 2.74
C LYS A 319 -36.96 2.33 1.50
N ILE A 320 -35.89 1.59 1.27
CA ILE A 320 -35.79 0.68 0.12
C ILE A 320 -36.79 -0.45 0.21
N LEU A 321 -37.01 -1.01 1.41
CA LEU A 321 -38.01 -2.06 1.61
C LEU A 321 -39.41 -1.53 1.25
N GLY A 322 -39.72 -0.30 1.63
CA GLY A 322 -40.97 0.37 1.22
C GLY A 322 -41.06 0.58 -0.29
N GLU A 323 -39.98 1.04 -0.93
CA GLU A 323 -39.90 1.24 -2.39
C GLU A 323 -40.10 -0.08 -3.15
N GLN A 324 -39.47 -1.15 -2.72
CA GLN A 324 -39.54 -2.47 -3.37
C GLN A 324 -40.89 -3.19 -3.20
N THR A 325 -41.53 -2.98 -2.03
CA THR A 325 -42.77 -3.70 -1.70
C THR A 325 -44.03 -2.88 -1.90
N GLY A 326 -43.91 -1.56 -2.04
CA GLY A 326 -45.06 -0.65 -2.06
C GLY A 326 -45.75 -0.51 -0.69
N LEU A 327 -45.13 -1.03 0.39
CA LEU A 327 -45.67 -1.01 1.75
C LEU A 327 -45.09 0.16 2.58
N SER A 328 -45.89 0.70 3.47
CA SER A 328 -45.44 1.76 4.38
C SER A 328 -44.66 1.15 5.55
N ILE A 329 -43.35 0.98 5.37
CA ILE A 329 -42.41 0.46 6.35
C ILE A 329 -41.36 1.52 6.61
N VAL A 330 -41.29 2.06 7.83
CA VAL A 330 -40.40 3.17 8.17
C VAL A 330 -39.38 2.81 9.26
N ASP A 331 -39.64 1.74 10.04
CA ASP A 331 -38.81 1.32 11.16
C ASP A 331 -39.07 -0.17 11.50
N GLU A 332 -38.38 -0.69 12.51
CA GLU A 332 -38.57 -2.07 13.02
C GLU A 332 -39.98 -2.29 13.59
N ALA A 333 -40.58 -1.26 14.21
CA ALA A 333 -41.89 -1.37 14.81
C ALA A 333 -42.99 -1.53 13.74
N SER A 334 -42.85 -0.94 12.58
CA SER A 334 -43.75 -1.12 11.43
C SER A 334 -43.48 -2.37 10.61
N LEU A 335 -42.23 -2.84 10.56
CA LEU A 335 -41.82 -4.03 9.81
C LEU A 335 -42.44 -5.31 10.37
N LEU A 336 -42.38 -5.54 11.70
CA LEU A 336 -42.82 -6.79 12.30
C LEU A 336 -44.32 -7.07 12.10
N PRO A 337 -45.24 -6.11 12.37
CA PRO A 337 -46.67 -6.33 12.07
C PRO A 337 -46.93 -6.55 10.57
N CYS A 338 -46.20 -5.86 9.71
CA CYS A 338 -46.31 -6.00 8.25
C CYS A 338 -45.97 -7.45 7.82
N VAL A 339 -44.82 -7.97 8.27
CA VAL A 339 -44.40 -9.36 7.98
C VAL A 339 -45.40 -10.38 8.51
N VAL A 340 -45.94 -10.17 9.73
CA VAL A 340 -47.00 -11.06 10.30
C VAL A 340 -48.26 -11.02 9.44
N SER A 341 -48.67 -9.84 8.97
CA SER A 341 -49.84 -9.69 8.07
C SER A 341 -49.61 -10.38 6.76
N LEU A 342 -48.45 -10.18 6.14
CA LEU A 342 -48.09 -10.86 4.86
C LEU A 342 -48.02 -12.38 5.04
N ALA A 343 -47.50 -12.89 6.16
CA ALA A 343 -47.50 -14.33 6.42
C ALA A 343 -48.90 -14.92 6.56
N LYS A 344 -49.86 -14.19 7.15
CA LYS A 344 -51.27 -14.59 7.19
C LYS A 344 -51.89 -14.58 5.80
N ALA A 345 -51.69 -13.51 5.06
CA ALA A 345 -52.18 -13.39 3.65
C ALA A 345 -51.60 -14.51 2.77
N LYS A 346 -50.31 -14.79 2.89
CA LYS A 346 -49.65 -15.88 2.16
C LYS A 346 -50.27 -17.24 2.47
N ARG A 347 -50.50 -17.57 3.75
CA ARG A 347 -51.17 -18.84 4.13
C ARG A 347 -52.57 -18.93 3.55
N ALA A 348 -53.35 -17.85 3.57
CA ALA A 348 -54.67 -17.82 2.96
C ALA A 348 -54.60 -18.02 1.44
N TYR A 349 -53.66 -17.34 0.77
CA TYR A 349 -53.42 -17.48 -0.67
C TYR A 349 -52.98 -18.90 -1.04
N ASP A 350 -52.03 -19.50 -0.27
CA ASP A 350 -51.52 -20.84 -0.56
C ASP A 350 -52.66 -21.91 -0.47
N LYS A 351 -53.70 -21.70 0.37
CA LYS A 351 -54.88 -22.57 0.40
C LYS A 351 -55.76 -22.53 -0.86
N ILE A 352 -55.85 -21.37 -1.50
CA ILE A 352 -56.72 -21.15 -2.64
C ILE A 352 -55.98 -21.13 -3.99
N LYS A 353 -54.65 -21.14 -3.99
CA LYS A 353 -53.81 -20.99 -5.17
C LYS A 353 -54.18 -21.98 -6.29
N SER A 354 -54.30 -23.29 -5.94
CA SER A 354 -54.63 -24.33 -6.94
C SER A 354 -56.01 -24.12 -7.57
N ALA A 355 -56.97 -23.62 -6.78
CA ALA A 355 -58.30 -23.30 -7.32
C ALA A 355 -58.26 -22.04 -8.21
N LEU A 356 -57.45 -21.03 -7.87
CA LEU A 356 -57.23 -19.87 -8.73
C LEU A 356 -56.57 -20.24 -10.06
N ASP A 357 -55.53 -21.07 -10.05
CA ASP A 357 -54.87 -21.57 -11.25
C ASP A 357 -55.86 -22.34 -12.15
N GLN A 358 -56.81 -23.13 -11.55
CA GLN A 358 -57.87 -23.81 -12.26
C GLN A 358 -58.89 -22.83 -12.87
N VAL A 359 -59.27 -21.78 -12.15
CA VAL A 359 -60.16 -20.74 -12.65
C VAL A 359 -59.58 -20.04 -13.87
N GLU A 360 -58.29 -19.71 -13.83
CA GLU A 360 -57.61 -19.10 -14.98
C GLU A 360 -57.59 -20.01 -16.22
N ALA A 361 -57.37 -21.33 -16.00
CA ALA A 361 -57.27 -22.29 -17.09
C ALA A 361 -58.63 -22.74 -17.64
N THR A 362 -59.66 -22.87 -16.80
CA THR A 362 -60.95 -23.51 -17.16
C THR A 362 -62.19 -22.68 -16.88
N GLY A 363 -62.02 -21.51 -16.21
CA GLY A 363 -63.15 -20.68 -15.76
C GLY A 363 -63.83 -21.17 -14.47
N TYR A 364 -63.34 -22.27 -13.87
CA TYR A 364 -63.92 -22.86 -12.66
C TYR A 364 -62.84 -23.53 -11.80
N GLY A 365 -62.89 -23.37 -10.46
CA GLY A 365 -61.94 -23.97 -9.51
C GLY A 365 -62.63 -24.37 -8.21
N ILE A 366 -62.11 -25.45 -7.57
CA ILE A 366 -62.65 -25.97 -6.32
C ILE A 366 -61.61 -25.81 -5.19
N VAL A 367 -62.01 -25.14 -4.13
CA VAL A 367 -61.21 -25.07 -2.87
C VAL A 367 -61.64 -26.22 -1.98
N MET A 368 -60.69 -27.15 -1.70
CA MET A 368 -60.95 -28.23 -0.74
C MET A 368 -60.56 -27.80 0.66
N PRO A 369 -61.38 -28.11 1.70
CA PRO A 369 -60.98 -27.84 3.08
C PRO A 369 -59.74 -28.66 3.46
N GLY A 370 -58.84 -28.09 4.25
CA GLY A 370 -57.70 -28.82 4.80
C GLY A 370 -58.12 -29.89 5.80
N ILE A 371 -57.28 -30.90 5.99
CA ILE A 371 -57.57 -32.01 6.96
C ILE A 371 -57.86 -31.49 8.37
N GLU A 372 -57.25 -30.36 8.74
CA GLU A 372 -57.44 -29.69 10.01
C GLU A 372 -58.77 -28.93 10.15
N GLU A 373 -59.46 -28.70 9.03
CA GLU A 373 -60.77 -28.03 8.96
C GLU A 373 -61.93 -29.06 8.94
N LEU A 374 -61.62 -30.35 8.81
CA LEU A 374 -62.60 -31.42 8.81
C LEU A 374 -62.91 -31.83 10.28
N THR A 375 -64.10 -31.56 10.71
CA THR A 375 -64.65 -32.13 11.94
C THR A 375 -65.34 -33.44 11.65
N LEU A 376 -64.87 -34.53 12.25
CA LEU A 376 -65.55 -35.82 12.16
C LEU A 376 -66.83 -35.71 13.01
N GLU A 377 -67.98 -35.86 12.38
CA GLU A 377 -69.24 -36.06 13.11
C GLU A 377 -69.25 -37.42 13.80
N VAL A 378 -69.86 -37.45 14.99
CA VAL A 378 -70.01 -38.70 15.72
C VAL A 378 -70.85 -39.65 14.89
N PRO A 379 -70.46 -40.91 14.65
CA PRO A 379 -71.21 -41.84 13.84
C PRO A 379 -72.62 -42.06 14.39
N GLU A 380 -73.66 -41.69 13.60
CA GLU A 380 -75.05 -42.01 13.93
C GLU A 380 -75.39 -43.44 13.47
N ILE A 381 -75.89 -44.23 14.39
CA ILE A 381 -76.43 -45.58 14.08
C ILE A 381 -77.78 -45.40 13.43
N VAL A 382 -77.88 -45.51 12.13
CA VAL A 382 -79.15 -45.61 11.42
C VAL A 382 -79.64 -47.07 11.56
N ARG A 383 -80.66 -47.33 12.40
CA ARG A 383 -81.36 -48.58 12.38
C ARG A 383 -82.35 -48.59 11.23
N GLN A 384 -82.19 -49.52 10.27
CA GLN A 384 -83.18 -49.88 9.28
C GLN A 384 -84.25 -50.74 9.93
#